data_0aca11ce7c0f637e0a255790272055ec
#
_entry.id   0aca11ce7c0f637e0a255790272055ec
#
_cell.length_a   1.000
_cell.length_b   1.000
_cell.length_c   1.000
_cell.angle_alpha   90.00
_cell.angle_beta   90.00
_cell.angle_gamma   90.00
#
_symmetry.space_group_name_H-M   'P 1'
#
loop_
_entity.id
_entity.type
_entity.pdbx_description
1 polymer ?
#
loop_
_entity_poly.entity_id
_entity_poly.type
_entity_poly.pdbx_seq_one_letter_code
_entity_poly.pdbx_strand_id
1 'polypeptide(L)'
;MASAEGMMTINEKADNLMYHYGLLKILQKYGDVYIVGSYRMGIMTWNDIDFYMDKSGLNTQNYYSLTSDIIKEMVPSRFNGEINIEEEWAFLGFETKISGDRWNIDIWWKDKAIIDDSIAYANDIVHLMYKRPEWKDAIMKIKRELTMRGLYGFDKGKKHYHSKEIYDAVLKEGIVTTEQFLMVDK
;
A
#
# COMPACT_ATOMS: atom_id res chain seq x y z
N MET A 1 23.13 -24.61 -19.41
CA MET A 1 22.07 -24.91 -18.45
C MET A 1 21.76 -23.59 -17.77
N ALA A 2 20.70 -22.92 -18.19
CA ALA A 2 20.22 -21.71 -17.49
C ALA A 2 19.56 -22.17 -16.20
N SER A 3 20.08 -21.73 -15.05
CA SER A 3 19.47 -21.91 -13.75
C SER A 3 18.07 -21.30 -13.77
N ALA A 4 17.06 -22.07 -13.38
CA ALA A 4 15.73 -21.55 -13.07
C ALA A 4 15.87 -20.67 -11.83
N GLU A 5 16.29 -19.42 -12.01
CA GLU A 5 16.10 -18.38 -11.01
C GLU A 5 14.58 -18.18 -10.91
N GLY A 6 13.99 -18.67 -9.82
CA GLY A 6 12.58 -18.56 -9.54
C GLY A 6 12.19 -17.08 -9.58
N MET A 7 11.17 -16.73 -10.36
CA MET A 7 10.68 -15.36 -10.47
C MET A 7 10.21 -14.90 -9.10
N MET A 8 10.83 -13.83 -8.56
CA MET A 8 10.47 -13.26 -7.27
C MET A 8 8.98 -12.93 -7.22
N THR A 9 8.33 -13.27 -6.13
CA THR A 9 6.96 -12.84 -5.85
C THR A 9 6.90 -11.33 -5.66
N ILE A 10 5.71 -10.75 -5.77
CA ILE A 10 5.53 -9.31 -5.56
C ILE A 10 5.96 -8.88 -4.15
N ASN A 11 5.73 -9.71 -3.13
CA ASN A 11 6.15 -9.43 -1.75
C ASN A 11 7.69 -9.46 -1.61
N GLU A 12 8.38 -10.44 -2.20
CA GLU A 12 9.85 -10.49 -2.20
C GLU A 12 10.47 -9.29 -2.92
N LYS A 13 9.84 -8.82 -3.98
CA LYS A 13 10.25 -7.58 -4.68
C LYS A 13 10.03 -6.36 -3.79
N ALA A 14 8.92 -6.30 -3.03
CA ALA A 14 8.65 -5.23 -2.07
C ALA A 14 9.68 -5.25 -0.93
N ASP A 15 10.02 -6.43 -0.39
CA ASP A 15 11.09 -6.59 0.60
C ASP A 15 12.42 -6.05 0.07
N ASN A 16 12.74 -6.38 -1.18
CA ASN A 16 13.95 -5.91 -1.81
C ASN A 16 14.00 -4.37 -1.91
N LEU A 17 12.89 -3.73 -2.31
CA LEU A 17 12.76 -2.27 -2.34
C LEU A 17 12.95 -1.66 -0.94
N MET A 18 12.28 -2.20 0.06
CA MET A 18 12.31 -1.63 1.41
C MET A 18 13.65 -1.82 2.12
N TYR A 19 14.20 -3.03 2.06
CA TYR A 19 15.37 -3.41 2.87
C TYR A 19 16.69 -3.35 2.09
N HIS A 20 16.72 -3.83 0.85
CA HIS A 20 17.96 -3.86 0.06
C HIS A 20 18.25 -2.50 -0.58
N TYR A 21 17.27 -1.89 -1.23
CA TYR A 21 17.40 -0.52 -1.77
C TYR A 21 17.25 0.55 -0.68
N GLY A 22 16.91 0.16 0.54
CA GLY A 22 17.03 0.99 1.74
C GLY A 22 15.92 2.04 1.92
N LEU A 23 14.78 1.91 1.25
CA LEU A 23 13.67 2.86 1.41
C LEU A 23 13.26 3.01 2.87
N LEU A 24 13.07 1.89 3.58
CA LEU A 24 12.69 1.92 4.99
C LEU A 24 13.72 2.66 5.86
N LYS A 25 15.01 2.45 5.59
CA LYS A 25 16.09 3.13 6.30
C LYS A 25 16.11 4.65 6.04
N ILE A 26 15.72 5.08 4.82
CA ILE A 26 15.59 6.50 4.50
C ILE A 26 14.47 7.11 5.34
N LEU A 27 13.28 6.49 5.35
CA LEU A 27 12.12 6.96 6.10
C LEU A 27 12.41 7.05 7.60
N GLN A 28 13.05 6.02 8.18
CA GLN A 28 13.37 5.91 9.61
C GLN A 28 14.32 7.00 10.13
N LYS A 29 15.02 7.76 9.27
CA LYS A 29 15.81 8.92 9.71
C LYS A 29 14.93 10.07 10.20
N TYR A 30 13.65 10.11 9.80
CA TYR A 30 12.77 11.26 9.99
C TYR A 30 11.59 10.99 10.93
N GLY A 31 11.49 9.81 11.49
CA GLY A 31 10.47 9.43 12.46
C GLY A 31 10.14 7.95 12.49
N ASP A 32 9.18 7.60 13.32
CA ASP A 32 8.67 6.25 13.40
C ASP A 32 7.84 5.92 12.15
N VAL A 33 8.15 4.78 11.53
CA VAL A 33 7.57 4.32 10.26
C VAL A 33 6.80 3.03 10.45
N TYR A 34 5.61 2.99 9.91
CA TYR A 34 4.72 1.84 9.98
C TYR A 34 4.29 1.42 8.58
N ILE A 35 4.60 0.18 8.21
CA ILE A 35 4.13 -0.38 6.94
C ILE A 35 2.67 -0.77 7.12
N VAL A 36 1.82 -0.32 6.20
CA VAL A 36 0.38 -0.55 6.22
C VAL A 36 -0.10 -1.14 4.89
N GLY A 37 -1.39 -1.12 4.62
CA GLY A 37 -1.95 -1.51 3.33
C GLY A 37 -1.78 -2.99 2.97
N SER A 38 -1.84 -3.26 1.67
CA SER A 38 -1.90 -4.62 1.12
C SER A 38 -0.63 -5.43 1.33
N TYR A 39 0.54 -4.79 1.40
CA TYR A 39 1.80 -5.47 1.72
C TYR A 39 1.76 -6.09 3.11
N ARG A 40 1.37 -5.31 4.14
CA ARG A 40 1.27 -5.81 5.53
C ARG A 40 0.36 -7.02 5.65
N MET A 41 -0.71 -7.06 4.87
CA MET A 41 -1.70 -8.15 4.88
C MET A 41 -1.33 -9.32 3.96
N GLY A 42 -0.27 -9.21 3.17
CA GLY A 42 0.16 -10.25 2.22
C GLY A 42 -0.80 -10.46 1.04
N ILE A 43 -1.53 -9.42 0.64
CA ILE A 43 -2.55 -9.44 -0.43
C ILE A 43 -2.28 -8.40 -1.53
N MET A 44 -1.00 -8.14 -1.81
CA MET A 44 -0.60 -7.29 -2.92
C MET A 44 -1.01 -7.88 -4.26
N THR A 45 -1.55 -7.05 -5.14
CA THR A 45 -1.91 -7.42 -6.52
C THR A 45 -1.19 -6.56 -7.56
N TRP A 46 -0.55 -5.48 -7.14
CA TRP A 46 0.35 -4.60 -7.92
C TRP A 46 1.42 -4.01 -7.02
N ASN A 47 2.42 -3.37 -7.61
CA ASN A 47 3.58 -2.80 -6.94
C ASN A 47 3.23 -1.45 -6.29
N ASP A 48 2.63 -1.53 -5.10
CA ASP A 48 2.13 -0.40 -4.32
C ASP A 48 2.40 -0.62 -2.85
N ILE A 49 3.11 0.30 -2.20
CA ILE A 49 3.47 0.18 -0.78
C ILE A 49 3.03 1.44 -0.05
N ASP A 50 2.25 1.23 1.00
CA ASP A 50 1.75 2.29 1.87
C ASP A 50 2.53 2.34 3.18
N PHE A 51 2.92 3.55 3.58
CA PHE A 51 3.53 3.83 4.87
C PHE A 51 2.74 4.88 5.64
N TYR A 52 2.66 4.67 6.95
CA TYR A 52 2.33 5.74 7.88
C TYR A 52 3.57 6.15 8.67
N MET A 53 3.73 7.46 8.85
CA MET A 53 4.69 8.06 9.76
C MET A 53 3.93 8.75 10.89
N ASP A 54 4.46 8.67 12.11
CA ASP A 54 3.87 9.38 13.24
C ASP A 54 4.00 10.90 13.04
N LYS A 55 2.86 11.60 13.10
CA LYS A 55 2.83 13.06 12.88
C LYS A 55 3.55 13.86 13.95
N SER A 56 3.84 13.28 15.12
CA SER A 56 4.59 13.95 16.18
C SER A 56 5.99 14.40 15.74
N GLY A 57 6.57 13.73 14.73
CA GLY A 57 7.83 14.13 14.09
C GLY A 57 7.68 15.08 12.90
N LEU A 58 6.43 15.44 12.52
CA LEU A 58 6.17 16.26 11.35
C LEU A 58 6.57 17.72 11.60
N ASN A 59 7.44 18.22 10.78
CA ASN A 59 7.77 19.64 10.65
C ASN A 59 8.31 19.90 9.24
N THR A 60 8.33 21.16 8.85
CA THR A 60 8.78 21.58 7.52
C THR A 60 10.18 21.07 7.18
N GLN A 61 11.12 21.15 8.12
CA GLN A 61 12.50 20.69 7.89
C GLN A 61 12.57 19.20 7.61
N ASN A 62 11.95 18.37 8.45
CA ASN A 62 11.93 16.91 8.30
C ASN A 62 11.25 16.49 7.00
N TYR A 63 10.12 17.11 6.65
CA TYR A 63 9.39 16.81 5.41
C TYR A 63 10.24 17.07 4.16
N TYR A 64 10.85 18.26 4.05
CA TYR A 64 11.66 18.58 2.86
C TYR A 64 13.00 17.85 2.83
N SER A 65 13.59 17.55 4.01
CA SER A 65 14.81 16.75 4.06
C SER A 65 14.55 15.30 3.63
N LEU A 66 13.45 14.69 4.08
CA LEU A 66 13.01 13.37 3.61
C LEU A 66 12.74 13.40 2.11
N THR A 67 12.01 14.41 1.61
CA THR A 67 11.74 14.58 0.19
C THR A 67 13.05 14.63 -0.62
N SER A 68 14.03 15.37 -0.16
CA SER A 68 15.35 15.47 -0.80
C SER A 68 16.08 14.12 -0.83
N ASP A 69 16.08 13.39 0.29
CA ASP A 69 16.71 12.08 0.37
C ASP A 69 16.01 11.07 -0.57
N ILE A 70 14.68 11.07 -0.65
CA ILE A 70 13.92 10.22 -1.56
C ILE A 70 14.26 10.55 -3.02
N ILE A 71 14.27 11.82 -3.40
CA ILE A 71 14.60 12.23 -4.77
C ILE A 71 16.00 11.77 -5.14
N LYS A 72 16.96 11.91 -4.23
CA LYS A 72 18.35 11.55 -4.46
C LYS A 72 18.57 10.03 -4.56
N GLU A 73 17.98 9.25 -3.65
CA GLU A 73 18.30 7.82 -3.51
C GLU A 73 17.35 6.93 -4.32
N MET A 74 16.07 7.33 -4.47
CA MET A 74 15.05 6.53 -5.19
C MET A 74 14.85 6.99 -6.64
N VAL A 75 15.36 8.16 -7.04
CA VAL A 75 15.28 8.73 -8.39
C VAL A 75 13.87 8.60 -9.00
N PRO A 76 12.85 9.20 -8.37
CA PRO A 76 11.46 9.00 -8.78
C PRO A 76 11.20 9.55 -10.19
N SER A 77 10.41 8.81 -10.96
CA SER A 77 9.90 9.24 -12.28
C SER A 77 8.67 10.14 -12.16
N ARG A 78 7.98 10.11 -11.03
CA ARG A 78 6.84 10.95 -10.68
C ARG A 78 6.87 11.22 -9.19
N PHE A 79 6.50 12.43 -8.82
CA PHE A 79 6.50 12.87 -7.43
C PHE A 79 5.28 13.77 -7.18
N ASN A 80 4.60 13.56 -6.05
CA ASN A 80 3.53 14.40 -5.55
C ASN A 80 3.66 14.52 -4.03
N GLY A 81 3.55 15.74 -3.49
CA GLY A 81 3.69 15.95 -2.06
C GLY A 81 2.93 17.18 -1.60
N GLU A 82 2.31 17.04 -0.43
CA GLU A 82 1.57 18.10 0.24
C GLU A 82 1.92 18.10 1.73
N ILE A 83 2.05 19.28 2.31
CA ILE A 83 2.25 19.47 3.74
C ILE A 83 1.39 20.62 4.24
N ASN A 84 0.63 20.40 5.30
CA ASN A 84 -0.09 21.42 6.04
C ASN A 84 0.30 21.34 7.52
N ILE A 85 1.18 22.25 7.95
CA ILE A 85 1.69 22.27 9.33
C ILE A 85 0.61 22.76 10.31
N GLU A 86 -0.31 23.64 9.89
CA GLU A 86 -1.37 24.16 10.76
C GLU A 86 -2.39 23.08 11.08
N GLU A 87 -2.71 22.22 10.12
CA GLU A 87 -3.63 21.09 10.30
C GLU A 87 -2.90 19.78 10.66
N GLU A 88 -1.59 19.83 10.83
CA GLU A 88 -0.74 18.70 11.23
C GLU A 88 -0.89 17.44 10.34
N TRP A 89 -0.92 17.61 9.03
CA TRP A 89 -0.92 16.48 8.11
C TRP A 89 0.07 16.67 6.97
N ALA A 90 0.54 15.58 6.41
CA ALA A 90 1.34 15.58 5.20
C ALA A 90 1.13 14.28 4.42
N PHE A 91 1.37 14.40 3.13
CA PHE A 91 1.41 13.29 2.18
C PHE A 91 2.64 13.43 1.28
N LEU A 92 3.21 12.30 0.93
CA LEU A 92 4.28 12.21 -0.04
C LEU A 92 4.12 10.93 -0.84
N GLY A 93 3.77 11.08 -2.12
CA GLY A 93 3.63 9.98 -3.05
C GLY A 93 4.67 10.05 -4.16
N PHE A 94 5.23 8.92 -4.57
CA PHE A 94 6.15 8.90 -5.70
C PHE A 94 6.14 7.56 -6.43
N GLU A 95 6.48 7.62 -7.71
CA GLU A 95 6.72 6.44 -8.54
C GLU A 95 8.22 6.32 -8.84
N THR A 96 8.77 5.13 -8.66
CA THR A 96 10.16 4.82 -9.02
C THR A 96 10.25 3.50 -9.79
N LYS A 97 11.38 3.27 -10.46
CA LYS A 97 11.66 2.02 -11.18
C LYS A 97 12.82 1.30 -10.53
N ILE A 98 12.55 0.13 -9.93
CA ILE A 98 13.54 -0.70 -9.25
C ILE A 98 13.57 -2.08 -9.90
N SER A 99 14.75 -2.53 -10.31
CA SER A 99 14.95 -3.83 -10.98
C SER A 99 14.03 -4.09 -12.18
N GLY A 100 13.67 -3.01 -12.89
CA GLY A 100 12.77 -3.08 -14.05
C GLY A 100 11.29 -2.92 -13.74
N ASP A 101 10.87 -3.09 -12.49
CA ASP A 101 9.49 -2.92 -12.04
C ASP A 101 9.22 -1.46 -11.64
N ARG A 102 8.03 -0.95 -12.02
CA ARG A 102 7.54 0.34 -11.52
C ARG A 102 6.84 0.12 -10.19
N TRP A 103 7.15 0.98 -9.23
CA TRP A 103 6.58 1.00 -7.88
C TRP A 103 5.87 2.32 -7.62
N ASN A 104 4.70 2.26 -7.00
CA ASN A 104 4.05 3.39 -6.36
C ASN A 104 4.30 3.30 -4.85
N ILE A 105 4.65 4.41 -4.24
CA ILE A 105 4.91 4.52 -2.82
C ILE A 105 4.12 5.70 -2.27
N ASP A 106 3.27 5.44 -1.27
CA ASP A 106 2.47 6.43 -0.58
C ASP A 106 2.86 6.53 0.90
N ILE A 107 3.19 7.72 1.36
CA ILE A 107 3.63 8.01 2.72
C ILE A 107 2.69 9.07 3.31
N TRP A 108 2.01 8.73 4.41
CA TRP A 108 1.11 9.61 5.11
C TRP A 108 1.57 9.87 6.54
N TRP A 109 1.55 11.12 6.99
CA TRP A 109 1.69 11.42 8.41
C TRP A 109 0.33 11.35 9.09
N LYS A 110 0.24 10.55 10.15
CA LYS A 110 -1.00 10.24 10.85
C LYS A 110 -0.80 10.30 12.37
N ASP A 111 -1.90 10.53 13.09
CA ASP A 111 -1.94 10.35 14.53
C ASP A 111 -1.63 8.90 14.90
N LYS A 112 -0.93 8.73 16.02
CA LYS A 112 -0.58 7.39 16.53
C LYS A 112 -1.81 6.51 16.72
N ALA A 113 -2.94 7.07 17.16
CA ALA A 113 -4.20 6.34 17.31
C ALA A 113 -4.70 5.78 15.96
N ILE A 114 -4.65 6.57 14.88
CA ILE A 114 -5.03 6.12 13.53
C ILE A 114 -4.08 5.03 13.04
N ILE A 115 -2.78 5.16 13.34
CA ILE A 115 -1.77 4.15 13.00
C ILE A 115 -2.09 2.83 13.72
N ASP A 116 -2.35 2.88 15.03
CA ASP A 116 -2.64 1.69 15.83
C ASP A 116 -3.93 1.01 15.38
N ASP A 117 -4.98 1.76 15.09
CA ASP A 117 -6.24 1.25 14.53
C ASP A 117 -6.02 0.56 13.17
N SER A 118 -5.21 1.16 12.30
CA SER A 118 -4.89 0.57 10.98
C SER A 118 -4.09 -0.73 11.11
N ILE A 119 -3.18 -0.79 12.08
CA ILE A 119 -2.40 -1.99 12.39
C ILE A 119 -3.30 -3.09 12.95
N ALA A 120 -4.18 -2.75 13.90
CA ALA A 120 -5.13 -3.68 14.48
C ALA A 120 -6.06 -4.25 13.39
N TYR A 121 -6.63 -3.38 12.55
CA TYR A 121 -7.45 -3.80 11.41
C TYR A 121 -6.72 -4.76 10.45
N ALA A 122 -5.48 -4.45 10.10
CA ALA A 122 -4.69 -5.34 9.23
C ALA A 122 -4.41 -6.71 9.90
N ASN A 123 -4.13 -6.71 11.20
CA ASN A 123 -3.91 -7.95 11.96
C ASN A 123 -5.18 -8.81 12.02
N ASP A 124 -6.35 -8.20 12.20
CA ASP A 124 -7.64 -8.90 12.20
C ASP A 124 -7.90 -9.55 10.83
N ILE A 125 -7.66 -8.84 9.73
CA ILE A 125 -7.77 -9.39 8.37
C ILE A 125 -6.83 -10.58 8.18
N VAL A 126 -5.55 -10.45 8.57
CA VAL A 126 -4.57 -11.54 8.48
C VAL A 126 -5.04 -12.77 9.28
N HIS A 127 -5.57 -12.54 10.49
CA HIS A 127 -6.08 -13.62 11.34
C HIS A 127 -7.29 -14.33 10.71
N LEU A 128 -8.21 -13.59 10.11
CA LEU A 128 -9.36 -14.15 9.40
C LEU A 128 -8.93 -14.96 8.16
N MET A 129 -8.00 -14.44 7.37
CA MET A 129 -7.43 -15.15 6.21
C MET A 129 -6.62 -16.39 6.62
N TYR A 130 -5.98 -16.37 7.80
CA TYR A 130 -5.31 -17.57 8.33
C TYR A 130 -6.32 -18.69 8.64
N LYS A 131 -7.49 -18.36 9.18
CA LYS A 131 -8.56 -19.31 9.45
C LYS A 131 -9.26 -19.80 8.17
N ARG A 132 -9.29 -18.98 7.13
CA ARG A 132 -9.93 -19.24 5.85
C ARG A 132 -9.03 -18.79 4.70
N PRO A 133 -8.04 -19.61 4.31
CA PRO A 133 -7.07 -19.25 3.27
C PRO A 133 -7.72 -18.91 1.92
N GLU A 134 -8.89 -19.49 1.61
CA GLU A 134 -9.67 -19.21 0.40
C GLU A 134 -10.10 -17.73 0.29
N TRP A 135 -10.21 -17.01 1.41
CA TRP A 135 -10.55 -15.59 1.40
C TRP A 135 -9.43 -14.71 0.87
N LYS A 136 -8.17 -15.11 1.13
CA LYS A 136 -7.01 -14.44 0.54
C LYS A 136 -7.08 -14.49 -0.99
N ASP A 137 -7.33 -15.68 -1.54
CA ASP A 137 -7.41 -15.89 -2.98
C ASP A 137 -8.60 -15.13 -3.59
N ALA A 138 -9.75 -15.13 -2.90
CA ALA A 138 -10.94 -14.38 -3.32
C ALA A 138 -10.64 -12.86 -3.39
N ILE A 139 -10.08 -12.28 -2.33
CA ILE A 139 -9.69 -10.86 -2.29
C ILE A 139 -8.76 -10.52 -3.46
N MET A 140 -7.68 -11.29 -3.62
CA MET A 140 -6.69 -11.03 -4.68
C MET A 140 -7.29 -11.18 -6.07
N LYS A 141 -8.18 -12.16 -6.27
CA LYS A 141 -8.88 -12.39 -7.54
C LYS A 141 -9.81 -11.21 -7.86
N ILE A 142 -10.68 -10.82 -6.93
CA ILE A 142 -11.63 -9.71 -7.11
C ILE A 142 -10.87 -8.41 -7.41
N LYS A 143 -9.81 -8.09 -6.67
CA LYS A 143 -8.97 -6.90 -6.94
C LYS A 143 -8.42 -6.90 -8.35
N ARG A 144 -7.82 -8.02 -8.82
CA ARG A 144 -7.25 -8.14 -10.17
C ARG A 144 -8.31 -7.99 -11.25
N GLU A 145 -9.46 -8.64 -11.10
CA GLU A 145 -10.54 -8.58 -12.08
C GLU A 145 -11.18 -7.20 -12.16
N LEU A 146 -11.40 -6.52 -11.02
CA LEU A 146 -11.87 -5.13 -11.02
C LEU A 146 -10.85 -4.18 -11.65
N THR A 147 -9.56 -4.38 -11.41
CA THR A 147 -8.49 -3.61 -12.07
C THR A 147 -8.52 -3.81 -13.59
N MET A 148 -8.62 -5.06 -14.07
CA MET A 148 -8.70 -5.35 -15.52
C MET A 148 -9.95 -4.75 -16.17
N ARG A 149 -11.06 -4.62 -15.43
CA ARG A 149 -12.30 -4.01 -15.90
C ARG A 149 -12.30 -2.48 -15.78
N GLY A 150 -11.23 -1.86 -15.26
CA GLY A 150 -11.16 -0.42 -15.00
C GLY A 150 -12.16 0.05 -13.93
N LEU A 151 -12.51 -0.81 -12.98
CA LEU A 151 -13.46 -0.56 -11.90
C LEU A 151 -12.80 -0.43 -10.53
N TYR A 152 -11.49 -0.44 -10.45
CA TYR A 152 -10.75 -0.31 -9.20
C TYR A 152 -9.94 1.00 -9.18
N GLY A 153 -9.93 1.69 -8.02
CA GLY A 153 -9.13 2.89 -7.81
C GLY A 153 -9.94 4.18 -7.74
N PHE A 154 -9.29 5.29 -8.11
CA PHE A 154 -9.87 6.63 -8.08
C PHE A 154 -9.83 7.23 -9.49
N ASP A 155 -10.97 7.33 -10.15
CA ASP A 155 -11.10 8.08 -11.40
C ASP A 155 -12.35 8.98 -11.32
N LYS A 156 -12.18 10.29 -11.60
CA LYS A 156 -13.27 11.26 -11.49
C LYS A 156 -14.36 10.93 -12.52
N GLY A 157 -15.57 10.69 -12.04
CA GLY A 157 -16.77 10.54 -12.88
C GLY A 157 -17.19 9.10 -13.19
N LYS A 158 -16.51 8.08 -12.65
CA LYS A 158 -16.93 6.68 -12.72
C LYS A 158 -17.04 6.08 -11.33
N LYS A 159 -17.92 5.08 -11.16
CA LYS A 159 -17.96 4.29 -9.95
C LYS A 159 -16.71 3.41 -9.92
N HIS A 160 -15.91 3.56 -8.88
CA HIS A 160 -14.75 2.72 -8.61
C HIS A 160 -14.88 2.10 -7.24
N TYR A 161 -14.33 0.90 -7.10
CA TYR A 161 -14.27 0.16 -5.85
C TYR A 161 -12.89 0.29 -5.22
N HIS A 162 -12.86 0.26 -3.89
CA HIS A 162 -11.64 0.35 -3.11
C HIS A 162 -11.37 -0.95 -2.34
N SER A 163 -10.14 -1.11 -1.89
CA SER A 163 -9.72 -2.31 -1.15
C SER A 163 -10.64 -2.65 0.02
N LYS A 164 -11.08 -1.65 0.80
CA LYS A 164 -11.89 -1.86 1.99
C LYS A 164 -13.24 -2.49 1.67
N GLU A 165 -13.91 -2.05 0.59
CA GLU A 165 -15.19 -2.61 0.13
C GLU A 165 -15.03 -4.09 -0.22
N ILE A 166 -13.93 -4.44 -0.92
CA ILE A 166 -13.64 -5.83 -1.27
C ILE A 166 -13.37 -6.67 -0.01
N TYR A 167 -12.60 -6.14 0.95
CA TYR A 167 -12.31 -6.84 2.20
C TYR A 167 -13.60 -7.08 3.00
N ASP A 168 -14.43 -6.06 3.14
CA ASP A 168 -15.71 -6.17 3.86
C ASP A 168 -16.65 -7.19 3.19
N ALA A 169 -16.77 -7.18 1.86
CA ALA A 169 -17.57 -8.13 1.12
C ALA A 169 -17.10 -9.59 1.30
N VAL A 170 -15.80 -9.83 1.22
CA VAL A 170 -15.26 -11.19 1.38
C VAL A 170 -15.33 -11.64 2.84
N LEU A 171 -14.87 -10.80 3.77
CA LEU A 171 -14.64 -11.22 5.16
C LEU A 171 -15.92 -11.19 6.01
N LYS A 172 -16.88 -10.32 5.69
CA LYS A 172 -18.14 -10.19 6.46
C LYS A 172 -19.32 -10.89 5.77
N GLU A 173 -19.37 -10.85 4.43
CA GLU A 173 -20.51 -11.35 3.65
C GLU A 173 -20.21 -12.68 2.95
N GLY A 174 -18.94 -13.14 2.95
CA GLY A 174 -18.55 -14.40 2.34
C GLY A 174 -18.56 -14.39 0.81
N ILE A 175 -18.47 -13.23 0.19
CA ILE A 175 -18.43 -13.06 -1.26
C ILE A 175 -17.08 -13.52 -1.79
N VAL A 176 -17.06 -14.45 -2.74
CA VAL A 176 -15.83 -15.07 -3.25
C VAL A 176 -15.60 -14.88 -4.76
N THR A 177 -16.56 -14.26 -5.47
CA THR A 177 -16.42 -13.96 -6.90
C THR A 177 -16.69 -12.49 -7.21
N THR A 178 -16.10 -11.99 -8.28
CA THR A 178 -16.32 -10.61 -8.75
C THR A 178 -17.77 -10.38 -9.19
N GLU A 179 -18.40 -11.38 -9.77
CA GLU A 179 -19.80 -11.31 -10.17
C GLU A 179 -20.73 -11.12 -8.95
N GLN A 180 -20.51 -11.91 -7.88
CA GLN A 180 -21.25 -11.73 -6.62
C GLN A 180 -21.00 -10.35 -6.04
N PHE A 181 -19.75 -9.89 -6.01
CA PHE A 181 -19.36 -8.56 -5.52
C PHE A 181 -20.12 -7.44 -6.26
N LEU A 182 -20.17 -7.50 -7.59
CA LEU A 182 -20.87 -6.51 -8.41
C LEU A 182 -22.39 -6.59 -8.32
N MET A 183 -22.96 -7.68 -7.80
CA MET A 183 -24.41 -7.84 -7.60
C MET A 183 -24.90 -7.22 -6.29
N VAL A 184 -24.09 -7.23 -5.24
CA VAL A 184 -24.48 -6.69 -3.92
C VAL A 184 -24.55 -5.15 -3.93
N ASP A 185 -23.86 -4.53 -4.84
CA ASP A 185 -23.74 -3.08 -4.95
C ASP A 185 -24.75 -2.46 -5.96
N LYS A 186 -25.81 -3.18 -6.29
CA LYS A 186 -26.97 -2.69 -7.05
C LYS A 186 -28.11 -2.34 -6.11
#